data_f95b7312fa768943790f9f432261a507
#
_entry.id   f95b7312fa768943790f9f432261a507
#
_cell.length_a   1.000
_cell.length_b   1.000
_cell.length_c   1.000
_cell.angle_alpha   90.00
_cell.angle_beta   90.00
_cell.angle_gamma   90.00
#
_symmetry.space_group_name_H-M   'P 1'
#
loop_
_entity.id
_entity.type
_entity.pdbx_description
1 polymer ?
#
loop_
_entity_poly.entity_id
_entity_poly.type
_entity_poly.pdbx_seq_one_letter_code
_entity_poly.pdbx_strand_id
1 'polypeptide(L)'
;YSNIENTFSVMKVGSVFIAKLASVNHILVSPDPTIDYFSRMINDISPYTQLYSFETICLYFDRSERVFDSSGGMYTYSDFYNPDFLRILSEMDTEEAWVVNIPYERYYSPRPAVPVVVYAHSLPLYSSNPKGYITISYAMRELRRDAAAILSDNSYHAVVTFCDQLIYATDADLYERWD
;
A
#
# COMPACT_ATOMS: atom_id res chain seq x y z
N TYR A 1 -15.56 -1.06 14.73
CA TYR A 1 -14.24 -0.41 14.94
C TYR A 1 -13.10 -1.41 14.77
N SER A 2 -13.18 -2.62 15.36
CA SER A 2 -12.07 -3.57 15.40
C SER A 2 -11.51 -4.01 14.04
N ASN A 3 -12.33 -4.15 13.00
CA ASN A 3 -11.84 -4.64 11.69
C ASN A 3 -11.01 -3.61 10.93
N ILE A 4 -11.43 -2.35 10.92
CA ILE A 4 -10.70 -1.27 10.20
C ILE A 4 -9.38 -0.96 10.90
N GLU A 5 -9.39 -0.80 12.23
CA GLU A 5 -8.18 -0.60 13.02
C GLU A 5 -7.21 -1.78 12.89
N ASN A 6 -7.75 -3.01 12.87
CA ASN A 6 -6.95 -4.20 12.64
C ASN A 6 -6.30 -4.20 11.25
N THR A 7 -7.03 -3.81 10.20
CA THR A 7 -6.49 -3.70 8.84
C THR A 7 -5.31 -2.73 8.80
N PHE A 8 -5.44 -1.54 9.37
CA PHE A 8 -4.35 -0.56 9.41
C PHE A 8 -3.16 -1.04 10.25
N SER A 9 -3.43 -1.67 11.39
CA SER A 9 -2.38 -2.29 12.21
C SER A 9 -1.64 -3.38 11.45
N VAL A 10 -2.35 -4.22 10.70
CA VAL A 10 -1.77 -5.29 9.88
C VAL A 10 -0.92 -4.74 8.73
N MET A 11 -1.33 -3.64 8.10
CA MET A 11 -0.51 -2.97 7.07
C MET A 11 0.81 -2.45 7.66
N LYS A 12 0.77 -1.79 8.81
CA LYS A 12 1.98 -1.32 9.52
C LYS A 12 2.89 -2.49 9.93
N VAL A 13 2.34 -3.47 10.62
CA VAL A 13 3.10 -4.64 11.09
C VAL A 13 3.66 -5.44 9.92
N GLY A 14 2.86 -5.64 8.87
CA GLY A 14 3.28 -6.31 7.64
C GLY A 14 4.46 -5.63 6.96
N SER A 15 4.45 -4.29 6.87
CA SER A 15 5.56 -3.52 6.30
C SER A 15 6.85 -3.72 7.09
N VAL A 16 6.78 -3.74 8.43
CA VAL A 16 7.93 -3.97 9.30
C VAL A 16 8.51 -5.39 9.13
N PHE A 17 7.66 -6.40 9.02
CA PHE A 17 8.12 -7.77 8.80
C PHE A 17 8.79 -7.92 7.43
N ILE A 18 8.18 -7.41 6.38
CA ILE A 18 8.72 -7.48 5.01
C ILE A 18 10.05 -6.71 4.91
N ALA A 19 10.13 -5.52 5.50
CA ALA A 19 11.35 -4.72 5.53
C ALA A 19 12.53 -5.42 6.22
N LYS A 20 12.26 -6.36 7.13
CA LYS A 20 13.29 -7.16 7.83
C LYS A 20 13.70 -8.41 7.09
N LEU A 21 13.06 -8.78 6.00
CA LEU A 21 13.45 -9.96 5.21
C LEU A 21 14.87 -9.80 4.68
N ALA A 22 15.67 -10.85 4.81
CA ALA A 22 17.06 -10.85 4.35
C ALA A 22 17.15 -10.61 2.83
N SER A 23 16.21 -11.13 2.05
CA SER A 23 16.12 -10.94 0.59
C SER A 23 15.86 -9.47 0.23
N VAL A 24 14.99 -8.76 0.94
CA VAL A 24 14.71 -7.33 0.75
C VAL A 24 15.96 -6.51 1.05
N ASN A 25 16.58 -6.75 2.22
CA ASN A 25 17.78 -6.02 2.64
C ASN A 25 18.96 -6.24 1.69
N HIS A 26 19.10 -7.44 1.13
CA HIS A 26 20.15 -7.72 0.15
C HIS A 26 19.97 -6.89 -1.13
N ILE A 27 18.75 -6.84 -1.66
CA ILE A 27 18.45 -6.06 -2.88
C ILE A 27 18.64 -4.56 -2.61
N LEU A 28 18.23 -4.08 -1.44
CA LEU A 28 18.32 -2.68 -1.05
C LEU A 28 19.76 -2.13 -1.10
N VAL A 29 20.76 -2.96 -0.82
CA VAL A 29 22.17 -2.56 -0.81
C VAL A 29 22.92 -2.92 -2.10
N SER A 30 22.37 -3.81 -2.90
CA SER A 30 22.99 -4.26 -4.16
C SER A 30 22.74 -3.25 -5.29
N PRO A 31 23.78 -2.84 -6.04
CA PRO A 31 23.58 -1.98 -7.20
C PRO A 31 22.99 -2.72 -8.40
N ASP A 32 23.23 -4.03 -8.50
CA ASP A 32 22.75 -4.89 -9.61
C ASP A 32 22.38 -6.26 -9.03
N PRO A 33 21.20 -6.37 -8.41
CA PRO A 33 20.76 -7.62 -7.82
C PRO A 33 20.42 -8.65 -8.92
N THR A 34 20.88 -9.90 -8.72
CA THR A 34 20.63 -10.98 -9.65
C THR A 34 19.16 -11.45 -9.59
N ILE A 35 18.71 -12.14 -10.64
CA ILE A 35 17.36 -12.68 -10.74
C ILE A 35 17.02 -13.66 -9.60
N ASP A 36 18.03 -14.35 -9.07
CA ASP A 36 17.84 -15.28 -7.94
C ASP A 36 17.45 -14.57 -6.65
N TYR A 37 17.96 -13.36 -6.39
CA TYR A 37 17.58 -12.58 -5.23
C TYR A 37 16.14 -12.07 -5.33
N PHE A 38 15.73 -11.65 -6.53
CA PHE A 38 14.33 -11.26 -6.78
C PHE A 38 13.38 -12.46 -6.61
N SER A 39 13.76 -13.64 -7.11
CA SER A 39 12.95 -14.86 -6.97
C SER A 39 12.79 -15.26 -5.51
N ARG A 40 13.85 -15.15 -4.68
CA ARG A 40 13.77 -15.40 -3.25
C ARG A 40 12.86 -14.38 -2.57
N MET A 41 13.01 -13.09 -2.88
CA MET A 41 12.17 -12.04 -2.31
C MET A 41 10.69 -12.25 -2.64
N ILE A 42 10.36 -12.62 -3.88
CA ILE A 42 8.98 -12.94 -4.29
C ILE A 42 8.41 -14.08 -3.44
N ASN A 43 9.18 -15.16 -3.26
CA ASN A 43 8.77 -16.29 -2.43
C ASN A 43 8.58 -15.91 -0.96
N ASP A 44 9.46 -15.05 -0.42
CA ASP A 44 9.40 -14.59 0.97
C ASP A 44 8.18 -13.66 1.20
N ILE A 45 7.78 -12.87 0.20
CA ILE A 45 6.66 -11.89 0.30
C ILE A 45 5.29 -12.54 0.00
N SER A 46 5.26 -13.55 -0.87
CA SER A 46 4.01 -14.19 -1.30
C SER A 46 3.05 -14.59 -0.16
N PRO A 47 3.52 -15.13 0.99
CA PRO A 47 2.63 -15.44 2.10
C PRO A 47 1.88 -14.23 2.66
N TYR A 48 2.48 -13.05 2.66
CA TYR A 48 1.86 -11.83 3.21
C TYR A 48 0.71 -11.33 2.35
N THR A 49 0.83 -11.42 1.01
CA THR A 49 -0.25 -11.03 0.10
C THR A 49 -1.46 -11.94 0.23
N GLN A 50 -1.24 -13.23 0.48
CA GLN A 50 -2.31 -14.22 0.61
C GLN A 50 -3.03 -14.15 1.96
N LEU A 51 -2.29 -13.93 3.05
CA LEU A 51 -2.82 -13.95 4.41
C LEU A 51 -3.69 -12.72 4.73
N TYR A 52 -3.38 -11.56 4.15
CA TYR A 52 -3.95 -10.28 4.59
C TYR A 52 -4.87 -9.61 3.58
N SER A 53 -5.16 -10.25 2.46
CA SER A 53 -6.03 -9.71 1.39
C SER A 53 -5.62 -8.31 0.93
N PHE A 54 -4.32 -8.01 0.93
CA PHE A 54 -3.83 -6.76 0.40
C PHE A 54 -4.08 -6.67 -1.10
N GLU A 55 -4.38 -5.47 -1.60
CA GLU A 55 -4.51 -5.23 -3.03
C GLU A 55 -3.16 -5.43 -3.73
N THR A 56 -2.11 -4.84 -3.15
CA THR A 56 -0.73 -5.08 -3.57
C THR A 56 0.28 -4.71 -2.48
N ILE A 57 1.47 -5.29 -2.59
CA ILE A 57 2.68 -4.88 -1.89
C ILE A 57 3.69 -4.47 -2.95
N CYS A 58 4.18 -3.22 -2.89
CA CYS A 58 5.25 -2.77 -3.75
C CYS A 58 6.51 -2.46 -2.93
N LEU A 59 7.67 -2.80 -3.49
CA LEU A 59 8.98 -2.45 -2.98
C LEU A 59 9.74 -1.64 -4.02
N TYR A 60 10.24 -0.49 -3.61
CA TYR A 60 10.96 0.46 -4.44
C TYR A 60 12.41 0.48 -4.00
N PHE A 61 13.33 0.28 -4.95
CA PHE A 61 14.76 0.20 -4.71
C PHE A 61 15.47 1.30 -5.50
N ASP A 62 15.79 2.41 -4.85
CA ASP A 62 16.31 3.62 -5.51
C ASP A 62 17.65 3.36 -6.20
N ARG A 63 18.53 2.58 -5.57
CA ARG A 63 19.87 2.32 -6.12
C ARG A 63 19.85 1.56 -7.43
N SER A 64 18.90 0.65 -7.61
CA SER A 64 18.75 -0.17 -8.81
C SER A 64 17.67 0.36 -9.75
N GLU A 65 16.94 1.42 -9.36
CA GLU A 65 15.77 1.97 -10.06
C GLU A 65 14.75 0.88 -10.41
N ARG A 66 14.47 -0.01 -9.44
CA ARG A 66 13.56 -1.15 -9.61
C ARG A 66 12.36 -1.04 -8.68
N VAL A 67 11.23 -1.48 -9.21
CA VAL A 67 9.99 -1.69 -8.45
C VAL A 67 9.61 -3.14 -8.52
N PHE A 68 9.41 -3.75 -7.36
CA PHE A 68 8.68 -5.01 -7.26
C PHE A 68 7.22 -4.70 -6.94
N ASP A 69 6.31 -5.30 -7.68
CA ASP A 69 4.86 -5.29 -7.41
C ASP A 69 4.36 -6.73 -7.27
N SER A 70 3.77 -7.06 -6.13
CA SER A 70 3.30 -8.41 -5.83
C SER A 70 2.20 -8.90 -6.78
N SER A 71 1.52 -8.01 -7.49
CA SER A 71 0.48 -8.35 -8.46
C SER A 71 0.98 -8.52 -9.89
N GLY A 72 2.13 -7.96 -10.23
CA GLY A 72 2.61 -7.91 -11.61
C GLY A 72 4.07 -8.29 -11.82
N GLY A 73 4.92 -8.26 -10.80
CA GLY A 73 6.32 -8.65 -10.89
C GLY A 73 7.32 -7.51 -10.71
N MET A 74 8.40 -7.52 -11.52
CA MET A 74 9.51 -6.57 -11.40
C MET A 74 9.57 -5.62 -12.60
N TYR A 75 9.72 -4.33 -12.32
CA TYR A 75 9.77 -3.25 -13.29
C TYR A 75 10.97 -2.34 -13.07
N THR A 76 11.36 -1.59 -14.09
CA THR A 76 12.16 -0.36 -13.90
C THR A 76 11.25 0.77 -13.47
N TYR A 77 11.79 1.85 -12.90
CA TYR A 77 10.99 3.04 -12.57
C TYR A 77 10.29 3.62 -13.81
N SER A 78 10.98 3.62 -14.97
CA SER A 78 10.44 4.11 -16.24
C SER A 78 9.28 3.29 -16.80
N ASP A 79 9.24 1.98 -16.50
CA ASP A 79 8.26 1.05 -17.05
C ASP A 79 7.14 0.73 -16.05
N PHE A 80 7.21 1.28 -14.85
CA PHE A 80 6.21 1.02 -13.82
C PHE A 80 4.88 1.69 -14.17
N TYR A 81 3.84 0.90 -14.25
CA TYR A 81 2.52 1.29 -14.74
C TYR A 81 1.67 2.12 -13.75
N ASN A 82 2.17 2.36 -12.52
CA ASN A 82 1.56 3.25 -11.52
C ASN A 82 2.53 4.39 -11.15
N PRO A 83 2.83 5.33 -12.05
CA PRO A 83 3.82 6.39 -11.81
C PRO A 83 3.44 7.34 -10.67
N ASP A 84 2.16 7.49 -10.36
CA ASP A 84 1.69 8.30 -9.23
C ASP A 84 2.21 7.79 -7.89
N PHE A 85 2.41 6.49 -7.73
CA PHE A 85 3.03 5.92 -6.54
C PHE A 85 4.47 6.38 -6.38
N LEU A 86 5.26 6.39 -7.47
CA LEU A 86 6.63 6.89 -7.44
C LEU A 86 6.68 8.38 -7.06
N ARG A 87 5.75 9.17 -7.59
CA ARG A 87 5.64 10.59 -7.27
C ARG A 87 5.36 10.81 -5.78
N ILE A 88 4.39 10.09 -5.22
CA ILE A 88 4.04 10.15 -3.80
C ILE A 88 5.26 9.84 -2.93
N LEU A 89 6.02 8.79 -3.26
CA LEU A 89 7.20 8.40 -2.50
C LEU A 89 8.30 9.46 -2.58
N SER A 90 8.47 10.12 -3.73
CA SER A 90 9.45 11.20 -3.90
C SER A 90 9.08 12.47 -3.14
N GLU A 91 7.81 12.67 -2.83
CA GLU A 91 7.28 13.80 -2.07
C GLU A 91 7.20 13.53 -0.55
N MET A 92 7.48 12.29 -0.12
CA MET A 92 7.49 11.95 1.30
C MET A 92 8.63 12.67 2.04
N ASP A 93 8.27 13.46 3.03
CA ASP A 93 9.18 14.15 3.95
C ASP A 93 9.32 13.43 5.32
N THR A 94 8.60 12.32 5.49
CA THR A 94 8.52 11.51 6.70
C THR A 94 8.93 10.07 6.45
N GLU A 95 9.28 9.35 7.51
CA GLU A 95 9.66 7.94 7.43
C GLU A 95 8.48 7.02 7.08
N GLU A 96 7.28 7.43 7.43
CA GLU A 96 6.03 6.73 7.10
C GLU A 96 4.95 7.72 6.65
N ALA A 97 4.07 7.29 5.76
CA ALA A 97 2.93 8.07 5.30
C ALA A 97 1.70 7.20 5.02
N TRP A 98 0.54 7.81 5.19
CA TRP A 98 -0.72 7.28 4.70
C TRP A 98 -1.22 8.13 3.55
N VAL A 99 -1.63 7.48 2.47
CA VAL A 99 -2.24 8.17 1.33
C VAL A 99 -3.53 7.47 0.96
N VAL A 100 -4.59 8.24 0.78
CA VAL A 100 -5.95 7.72 0.61
C VAL A 100 -6.45 8.06 -0.79
N ASN A 101 -7.29 7.17 -1.34
CA ASN A 101 -8.01 7.36 -2.59
C ASN A 101 -7.11 7.50 -3.82
N ILE A 102 -5.98 6.79 -3.85
CA ILE A 102 -5.11 6.75 -5.03
C ILE A 102 -5.63 5.70 -6.00
N PRO A 103 -5.73 6.02 -7.30
CA PRO A 103 -6.05 5.02 -8.31
C PRO A 103 -4.88 4.05 -8.47
N TYR A 104 -5.14 2.75 -8.33
CA TYR A 104 -4.19 1.69 -8.58
C TYR A 104 -4.61 0.87 -9.79
N GLU A 105 -3.77 0.81 -10.79
CA GLU A 105 -3.95 -0.01 -11.98
C GLU A 105 -3.31 -1.37 -11.75
N ARG A 106 -4.02 -2.44 -12.11
CA ARG A 106 -3.47 -3.80 -12.10
C ARG A 106 -2.83 -4.10 -13.44
N TYR A 107 -1.61 -4.60 -13.42
CA TYR A 107 -0.92 -5.02 -14.64
C TYR A 107 -1.74 -6.05 -15.42
N TYR A 108 -1.88 -5.83 -16.74
CA TYR A 108 -2.70 -6.66 -17.64
C TYR A 108 -4.17 -6.85 -17.24
N SER A 109 -4.72 -6.04 -16.36
CA SER A 109 -6.14 -6.11 -16.06
C SER A 109 -6.95 -5.22 -17.01
N PRO A 110 -8.00 -5.74 -17.65
CA PRO A 110 -8.93 -4.91 -18.42
C PRO A 110 -9.89 -4.12 -17.52
N ARG A 111 -9.76 -4.26 -16.19
CA ARG A 111 -10.60 -3.56 -15.23
C ARG A 111 -10.06 -2.15 -14.99
N PRO A 112 -10.96 -1.18 -14.71
CA PRO A 112 -10.52 0.18 -14.37
C PRO A 112 -9.66 0.19 -13.11
N ALA A 113 -8.89 1.25 -12.95
CA ALA A 113 -8.13 1.51 -11.74
C ALA A 113 -9.00 1.39 -10.49
N VAL A 114 -8.45 0.82 -9.43
CA VAL A 114 -9.14 0.62 -8.15
C VAL A 114 -8.62 1.66 -7.17
N PRO A 115 -9.48 2.50 -6.56
CA PRO A 115 -9.04 3.39 -5.50
C PRO A 115 -8.57 2.57 -4.29
N VAL A 116 -7.39 2.92 -3.78
CA VAL A 116 -6.75 2.25 -2.65
C VAL A 116 -6.37 3.23 -1.55
N VAL A 117 -6.28 2.72 -0.32
CA VAL A 117 -5.51 3.34 0.74
C VAL A 117 -4.13 2.70 0.75
N VAL A 118 -3.10 3.51 0.87
CA VAL A 118 -1.70 3.10 0.84
C VAL A 118 -1.03 3.48 2.15
N TYR A 119 -0.35 2.53 2.76
CA TYR A 119 0.64 2.77 3.80
C TYR A 119 2.02 2.67 3.17
N ALA A 120 2.82 3.72 3.28
CA ALA A 120 4.18 3.78 2.79
C ALA A 120 5.16 3.88 3.97
N HIS A 121 6.31 3.20 3.85
CA HIS A 121 7.37 3.23 4.87
C HIS A 121 8.74 3.21 4.18
N SER A 122 9.69 4.00 4.70
CA SER A 122 11.05 4.07 4.21
C SER A 122 11.83 2.77 4.44
N LEU A 123 12.78 2.47 3.57
CA LEU A 123 13.73 1.37 3.69
C LEU A 123 15.18 1.89 3.67
N PRO A 124 16.06 1.49 4.61
CA PRO A 124 15.75 0.75 5.84
C PRO A 124 14.73 1.47 6.71
N LEU A 125 14.05 0.72 7.59
CA LEU A 125 13.09 1.29 8.54
C LEU A 125 13.73 2.41 9.38
N TYR A 126 12.99 3.48 9.60
CA TYR A 126 13.40 4.63 10.41
C TYR A 126 14.72 5.30 9.91
N SER A 127 14.94 5.28 8.62
CA SER A 127 16.12 5.89 8.01
C SER A 127 15.84 7.33 7.60
N SER A 128 16.65 8.27 8.08
CA SER A 128 16.65 9.64 7.59
C SER A 128 17.22 9.79 6.17
N ASN A 129 17.82 8.73 5.63
CA ASN A 129 18.32 8.65 4.26
C ASN A 129 17.83 7.33 3.64
N PRO A 130 16.59 7.26 3.20
CA PRO A 130 16.03 6.04 2.64
C PRO A 130 16.78 5.63 1.37
N LYS A 131 16.83 4.33 1.12
CA LYS A 131 17.40 3.71 -0.09
C LYS A 131 16.31 3.01 -0.90
N GLY A 132 15.09 3.22 -0.49
CA GLY A 132 13.90 2.66 -1.08
C GLY A 132 12.70 2.78 -0.15
N TYR A 133 11.59 2.20 -0.56
CA TYR A 133 10.32 2.25 0.16
C TYR A 133 9.57 0.93 0.04
N ILE A 134 8.72 0.67 1.02
CA ILE A 134 7.67 -0.34 0.93
C ILE A 134 6.31 0.36 0.94
N THR A 135 5.41 -0.06 0.05
CA THR A 135 4.00 0.32 0.14
C THR A 135 3.14 -0.92 0.26
N ILE A 136 2.12 -0.83 1.12
CA ILE A 136 1.06 -1.82 1.23
C ILE A 136 -0.25 -1.14 0.91
N SER A 137 -0.99 -1.68 -0.05
CA SER A 137 -2.25 -1.10 -0.53
C SER A 137 -3.43 -1.99 -0.15
N TYR A 138 -4.53 -1.33 0.25
CA TYR A 138 -5.80 -1.98 0.56
C TYR A 138 -6.92 -1.31 -0.22
N ALA A 139 -7.82 -2.10 -0.83
CA ALA A 139 -8.86 -1.56 -1.67
C ALA A 139 -9.89 -0.74 -0.88
N MET A 140 -10.18 0.48 -1.31
CA MET A 140 -11.15 1.37 -0.67
C MET A 140 -12.56 0.76 -0.59
N ARG A 141 -12.95 -0.06 -1.58
CA ARG A 141 -14.25 -0.76 -1.56
C ARG A 141 -14.38 -1.71 -0.37
N GLU A 142 -13.32 -2.40 0.00
CA GLU A 142 -13.31 -3.32 1.14
C GLU A 142 -13.41 -2.53 2.46
N LEU A 143 -12.68 -1.43 2.55
CA LEU A 143 -12.73 -0.54 3.69
C LEU A 143 -14.13 0.06 3.89
N ARG A 144 -14.76 0.48 2.78
CA ARG A 144 -16.15 0.99 2.78
C ARG A 144 -17.14 -0.10 3.19
N ARG A 145 -16.96 -1.33 2.71
CA ARG A 145 -17.80 -2.46 3.10
C ARG A 145 -17.70 -2.74 4.60
N ASP A 146 -16.50 -2.72 5.14
CA ASP A 146 -16.27 -2.97 6.57
C ASP A 146 -16.86 -1.82 7.42
N ALA A 147 -16.72 -0.56 6.96
CA ALA A 147 -17.37 0.57 7.60
C ALA A 147 -18.89 0.47 7.58
N ALA A 148 -19.49 0.10 6.43
CA ALA A 148 -20.92 -0.12 6.30
C ALA A 148 -21.43 -1.23 7.23
N ALA A 149 -20.70 -2.34 7.35
CA ALA A 149 -21.07 -3.43 8.24
C ALA A 149 -21.08 -3.02 9.72
N ILE A 150 -20.13 -2.16 10.14
CA ILE A 150 -20.09 -1.64 11.52
C ILE A 150 -21.26 -0.70 11.80
N LEU A 151 -21.69 0.08 10.80
CA LEU A 151 -22.69 1.11 10.96
C LEU A 151 -24.12 0.63 10.64
N SER A 152 -24.28 -0.54 10.03
CA SER A 152 -25.59 -1.07 9.60
C SER A 152 -26.58 -1.28 10.75
N ASP A 153 -26.09 -1.52 11.98
CA ASP A 153 -26.93 -1.75 13.16
C ASP A 153 -27.34 -0.44 13.89
N ASN A 154 -26.88 0.71 13.40
CA ASN A 154 -27.11 2.00 14.05
C ASN A 154 -28.12 2.84 13.27
N SER A 155 -29.19 3.28 13.94
CA SER A 155 -30.17 4.24 13.43
C SER A 155 -29.63 5.69 13.36
N TYR A 156 -28.32 5.88 13.45
CA TYR A 156 -27.68 7.17 13.49
C TYR A 156 -27.01 7.52 12.16
N HIS A 157 -27.04 8.79 11.80
CA HIS A 157 -26.20 9.33 10.72
C HIS A 157 -24.74 9.33 11.19
N ALA A 158 -23.87 8.63 10.49
CA ALA A 158 -22.48 8.51 10.85
C ALA A 158 -21.56 8.66 9.62
N VAL A 159 -20.38 9.20 9.88
CA VAL A 159 -19.31 9.42 8.90
C VAL A 159 -18.06 8.73 9.39
N VAL A 160 -17.37 8.03 8.51
CA VAL A 160 -16.05 7.46 8.76
C VAL A 160 -15.05 8.22 7.90
N THR A 161 -14.08 8.84 8.55
CA THR A 161 -12.97 9.56 7.89
C THR A 161 -11.63 8.94 8.25
N PHE A 162 -10.66 9.11 7.35
CA PHE A 162 -9.28 8.74 7.58
C PHE A 162 -8.36 9.70 6.83
N CYS A 163 -7.34 10.25 7.49
CA CYS A 163 -6.47 11.29 6.92
C CYS A 163 -7.25 12.44 6.28
N ASP A 164 -8.26 12.93 6.99
CA ASP A 164 -9.17 14.01 6.55
C ASP A 164 -9.96 13.72 5.27
N GLN A 165 -9.97 12.47 4.81
CA GLN A 165 -10.76 12.05 3.67
C GLN A 165 -11.96 11.20 4.10
N LEU A 166 -13.08 11.40 3.42
CA LEU A 166 -14.29 10.63 3.63
C LEU A 166 -14.12 9.20 3.10
N ILE A 167 -14.25 8.22 4.00
CA ILE A 167 -14.25 6.82 3.65
C ILE A 167 -15.66 6.31 3.40
N TYR A 168 -16.58 6.61 4.32
CA TYR A 168 -17.95 6.15 4.27
C TYR A 168 -18.89 7.11 5.01
N ALA A 169 -20.09 7.28 4.48
CA ALA A 169 -21.19 7.95 5.17
C ALA A 169 -22.45 7.09 5.07
N THR A 170 -23.29 7.10 6.11
CA THR A 170 -24.57 6.37 6.14
C THR A 170 -25.65 7.02 5.28
N ASP A 171 -25.48 8.30 4.92
CA ASP A 171 -26.42 9.12 4.17
C ASP A 171 -25.72 9.82 3.01
N ALA A 172 -26.37 9.85 1.85
CA ALA A 172 -25.85 10.53 0.67
C ALA A 172 -25.65 12.03 0.88
N ASP A 173 -26.53 12.68 1.64
CA ASP A 173 -26.44 14.10 1.96
C ASP A 173 -25.19 14.45 2.80
N LEU A 174 -24.65 13.48 3.53
CA LEU A 174 -23.41 13.66 4.29
C LEU A 174 -22.18 13.65 3.38
N TYR A 175 -22.21 12.96 2.24
CA TYR A 175 -21.15 13.03 1.24
C TYR A 175 -21.04 14.44 0.64
N GLU A 176 -22.19 15.05 0.29
CA GLU A 176 -22.23 16.39 -0.31
C GLU A 176 -21.80 17.51 0.64
N ARG A 177 -21.89 17.28 1.94
CA ARG A 177 -21.50 18.28 2.98
C ARG A 177 -20.03 18.20 3.39
N TRP A 178 -19.36 17.11 3.01
CA TRP A 178 -17.96 16.90 3.40
C TRP A 178 -16.98 17.44 2.36
N ASP A 179 -17.39 17.52 1.07
CA ASP A 179 -16.60 18.14 0.00
C ASP A 179 -16.65 19.69 0.10
#